data_54db4d1fe4b06b83489cc92a84048eb8
#
_entry.id   54db4d1fe4b06b83489cc92a84048eb8
#
_cell.length_a   1.000
_cell.length_b   1.000
_cell.length_c   1.000
_cell.angle_alpha   90.00
_cell.angle_beta   90.00
_cell.angle_gamma   90.00
#
_symmetry.space_group_name_H-M   'P 1'
#
loop_
_entity.id
_entity.type
_entity.pdbx_description
1 polymer ?
#
loop_
_entity_poly.entity_id
_entity_poly.type
_entity_poly.pdbx_seq_one_letter_code
_entity_poly.pdbx_strand_id
1 'polypeptide(L)'
;MSTIAVIGSVNLDLVATVKKLPEPGETVTDAELSRFPGGKGANQALAAQRLGSDAKLIACVGDDAAAVEAQILLLEGGVDLSGVQSVADLPTGIAMIAVAPSGENHIVVAPGANRALTPDVLSVPVADALICQLEVPVDTVAAAARSFDGFLCVNLAPAMHVDVEILQRADLIIVNEVEAGWYGDSLSAASGMIATTVGAAGATITKNGEDIAFAKPPRIEAVDTTAAGDTFTAALTVALVEGQ
;
A
#
# COMPACT_ATOMS: atom_id res chain seq x y z
N MET A 1 0.73 22.17 -6.49
CA MET A 1 0.35 21.22 -5.43
C MET A 1 -0.50 20.17 -6.14
N SER A 2 0.00 18.97 -6.21
CA SER A 2 -0.66 17.87 -6.92
C SER A 2 -1.81 17.30 -6.08
N THR A 3 -2.84 16.79 -6.74
CA THR A 3 -3.95 16.06 -6.12
C THR A 3 -3.72 14.57 -6.29
N ILE A 4 -3.65 13.81 -5.19
CA ILE A 4 -3.40 12.37 -5.21
C ILE A 4 -4.60 11.63 -4.61
N ALA A 5 -5.26 10.82 -5.42
CA ALA A 5 -6.24 9.87 -4.93
C ALA A 5 -5.56 8.55 -4.58
N VAL A 6 -5.99 7.91 -3.51
CA VAL A 6 -5.54 6.57 -3.14
C VAL A 6 -6.76 5.68 -2.95
N ILE A 7 -6.84 4.60 -3.70
CA ILE A 7 -7.82 3.53 -3.52
C ILE A 7 -7.10 2.38 -2.84
N GLY A 8 -7.49 2.04 -1.60
CA GLY A 8 -6.74 1.02 -0.88
C GLY A 8 -7.28 0.69 0.51
N SER A 9 -6.47 -0.07 1.22
CA SER A 9 -6.79 -0.62 2.52
C SER A 9 -6.58 0.35 3.67
N VAL A 10 -7.37 0.13 4.72
CA VAL A 10 -7.16 0.68 6.06
C VAL A 10 -7.17 -0.50 7.04
N ASN A 11 -6.10 -0.65 7.80
CA ASN A 11 -5.94 -1.71 8.79
C ASN A 11 -5.59 -1.13 10.16
N LEU A 12 -5.90 -1.87 11.20
CA LEU A 12 -5.29 -1.71 12.50
C LEU A 12 -4.27 -2.84 12.67
N ASP A 13 -2.99 -2.50 12.84
CA ASP A 13 -1.92 -3.46 13.00
C ASP A 13 -1.76 -3.79 14.48
N LEU A 14 -1.92 -5.08 14.83
CA LEU A 14 -1.70 -5.65 16.17
C LEU A 14 -0.33 -6.28 16.18
N VAL A 15 0.65 -5.60 16.76
CA VAL A 15 2.05 -6.03 16.78
C VAL A 15 2.39 -6.67 18.12
N ALA A 16 2.62 -7.98 18.10
CA ALA A 16 3.11 -8.74 19.23
C ALA A 16 4.64 -8.87 19.15
N THR A 17 5.35 -8.11 19.98
CA THR A 17 6.81 -8.25 20.10
C THR A 17 7.12 -9.45 20.97
N VAL A 18 7.85 -10.42 20.45
CA VAL A 18 8.20 -11.69 21.09
C VAL A 18 9.72 -11.86 21.12
N LYS A 19 10.25 -12.64 22.08
CA LYS A 19 11.69 -12.96 22.11
C LYS A 19 12.12 -13.91 21.00
N LYS A 20 11.18 -14.78 20.59
CA LYS A 20 11.33 -15.76 19.51
C LYS A 20 9.95 -15.99 18.89
N LEU A 21 9.89 -16.09 17.57
CA LEU A 21 8.67 -16.49 16.87
C LEU A 21 8.24 -17.90 17.29
N PRO A 22 6.92 -18.15 17.53
CA PRO A 22 6.43 -19.47 17.89
C PRO A 22 6.60 -20.46 16.73
N GLU A 23 7.01 -21.68 17.05
CA GLU A 23 6.98 -22.80 16.11
C GLU A 23 5.56 -23.41 16.06
N PRO A 24 5.24 -24.20 15.01
CA PRO A 24 3.95 -24.87 14.94
C PRO A 24 3.63 -25.67 16.23
N GLY A 25 2.53 -25.33 16.91
CA GLY A 25 2.11 -25.95 18.17
C GLY A 25 2.71 -25.31 19.43
N GLU A 26 3.62 -24.34 19.31
CA GLU A 26 4.19 -23.62 20.44
C GLU A 26 3.26 -22.48 20.91
N THR A 27 3.18 -22.26 22.21
CA THR A 27 2.50 -21.09 22.79
C THR A 27 3.52 -20.19 23.47
N VAL A 28 3.59 -18.94 23.02
CA VAL A 28 4.42 -17.89 23.62
C VAL A 28 3.54 -17.00 24.50
N THR A 29 3.96 -16.73 25.74
CA THR A 29 3.15 -16.02 26.76
C THR A 29 3.79 -14.73 27.26
N ASP A 30 4.97 -14.34 26.75
CA ASP A 30 5.74 -13.17 27.17
C ASP A 30 5.78 -12.06 26.09
N ALA A 31 4.77 -12.03 25.21
CA ALA A 31 4.66 -11.01 24.18
C ALA A 31 4.18 -9.66 24.74
N GLU A 32 4.72 -8.58 24.22
CA GLU A 32 4.19 -7.22 24.39
C GLU A 32 3.34 -6.85 23.19
N LEU A 33 2.10 -6.40 23.43
CA LEU A 33 1.17 -6.02 22.35
C LEU A 33 1.15 -4.50 22.17
N SER A 34 1.39 -4.07 20.95
CA SER A 34 1.22 -2.69 20.50
C SER A 34 0.18 -2.62 19.36
N ARG A 35 -0.42 -1.45 19.17
CA ARG A 35 -1.45 -1.21 18.15
C ARG A 35 -1.04 0.00 17.32
N PHE A 36 -1.07 -0.12 16.00
CA PHE A 36 -0.68 0.95 15.10
C PHE A 36 -1.69 1.10 13.95
N PRO A 37 -2.00 2.34 13.54
CA PRO A 37 -2.64 2.57 12.24
C PRO A 37 -1.80 1.99 11.12
N GLY A 38 -2.43 1.29 10.18
CA GLY A 38 -1.77 0.61 9.07
C GLY A 38 -2.67 0.46 7.85
N GLY A 39 -2.28 -0.44 6.97
CA GLY A 39 -2.87 -0.63 5.66
C GLY A 39 -2.16 0.17 4.57
N LYS A 40 -1.84 -0.49 3.46
CA LYS A 40 -1.06 0.12 2.36
C LYS A 40 -1.73 1.38 1.82
N GLY A 41 -3.06 1.37 1.65
CA GLY A 41 -3.81 2.54 1.20
C GLY A 41 -3.68 3.72 2.16
N ALA A 42 -3.87 3.49 3.46
CA ALA A 42 -3.72 4.50 4.49
C ALA A 42 -2.30 5.07 4.53
N ASN A 43 -1.29 4.19 4.52
CA ASN A 43 0.12 4.60 4.55
C ASN A 43 0.49 5.46 3.34
N GLN A 44 0.07 5.08 2.14
CA GLN A 44 0.38 5.80 0.89
C GLN A 44 -0.35 7.14 0.83
N ALA A 45 -1.61 7.21 1.28
CA ALA A 45 -2.34 8.48 1.36
C ALA A 45 -1.69 9.45 2.35
N LEU A 46 -1.31 8.97 3.54
CA LEU A 46 -0.64 9.77 4.54
C LEU A 46 0.74 10.25 4.05
N ALA A 47 1.49 9.38 3.37
CA ALA A 47 2.79 9.75 2.80
C ALA A 47 2.65 10.83 1.72
N ALA A 48 1.69 10.71 0.79
CA ALA A 48 1.42 11.73 -0.22
C ALA A 48 1.04 13.08 0.41
N GLN A 49 0.19 13.07 1.44
CA GLN A 49 -0.20 14.27 2.18
C GLN A 49 1.00 14.94 2.85
N ARG A 50 1.85 14.16 3.52
CA ARG A 50 3.07 14.67 4.19
C ARG A 50 4.11 15.22 3.22
N LEU A 51 4.08 14.80 1.97
CA LEU A 51 4.93 15.31 0.90
C LEU A 51 4.37 16.60 0.26
N GLY A 52 3.22 17.08 0.72
CA GLY A 52 2.65 18.36 0.32
C GLY A 52 1.60 18.26 -0.78
N SER A 53 1.14 17.06 -1.14
CA SER A 53 0.01 16.89 -2.06
C SER A 53 -1.32 16.99 -1.30
N ASP A 54 -2.41 17.32 -2.01
CA ASP A 54 -3.77 17.15 -1.50
C ASP A 54 -4.19 15.70 -1.67
N ALA A 55 -4.09 14.90 -0.59
CA ALA A 55 -4.36 13.46 -0.64
C ALA A 55 -5.79 13.12 -0.21
N LYS A 56 -6.46 12.29 -1.01
CA LYS A 56 -7.78 11.73 -0.73
C LYS A 56 -7.74 10.21 -0.69
N LEU A 57 -8.29 9.62 0.39
CA LEU A 57 -8.38 8.17 0.52
C LEU A 57 -9.80 7.68 0.19
N ILE A 58 -9.88 6.63 -0.64
CA ILE A 58 -11.07 5.87 -0.96
C ILE A 58 -10.88 4.47 -0.39
N ALA A 59 -11.65 4.13 0.63
CA ALA A 59 -11.50 2.89 1.39
C ALA A 59 -12.81 2.47 2.04
N CYS A 60 -12.84 1.26 2.61
CA CYS A 60 -13.90 0.81 3.50
C CYS A 60 -13.32 0.42 4.86
N VAL A 61 -14.01 0.81 5.93
CA VAL A 61 -13.71 0.42 7.32
C VAL A 61 -14.96 -0.14 7.98
N GLY A 62 -14.82 -0.87 9.07
CA GLY A 62 -15.96 -1.31 9.88
C GLY A 62 -16.59 -0.16 10.67
N ASP A 63 -17.80 -0.39 11.21
CA ASP A 63 -18.41 0.48 12.22
C ASP A 63 -17.96 0.04 13.63
N ASP A 64 -16.66 0.19 13.90
CA ASP A 64 -16.03 -0.33 15.12
C ASP A 64 -14.91 0.58 15.67
N ALA A 65 -14.43 0.25 16.87
CA ALA A 65 -13.37 1.00 17.52
C ALA A 65 -12.03 0.93 16.75
N ALA A 66 -11.79 -0.18 16.02
CA ALA A 66 -10.59 -0.35 15.22
C ALA A 66 -10.55 0.66 14.05
N ALA A 67 -11.71 1.00 13.46
CA ALA A 67 -11.81 2.04 12.44
C ALA A 67 -11.32 3.40 12.96
N VAL A 68 -11.72 3.76 14.17
CA VAL A 68 -11.31 5.03 14.80
C VAL A 68 -9.80 5.07 15.01
N GLU A 69 -9.23 3.99 15.55
CA GLU A 69 -7.78 3.90 15.79
C GLU A 69 -6.99 3.89 14.47
N ALA A 70 -7.44 3.13 13.48
CA ALA A 70 -6.75 2.99 12.19
C ALA A 70 -6.71 4.31 11.39
N GLN A 71 -7.64 5.22 11.61
CA GLN A 71 -7.74 6.49 10.89
C GLN A 71 -7.09 7.69 11.62
N ILE A 72 -6.62 7.52 12.86
CA ILE A 72 -6.15 8.65 13.68
C ILE A 72 -5.02 9.44 13.01
N LEU A 73 -4.01 8.78 12.46
CA LEU A 73 -2.88 9.44 11.80
C LEU A 73 -3.27 10.10 10.46
N LEU A 74 -4.28 9.57 9.78
CA LEU A 74 -4.82 10.15 8.55
C LEU A 74 -5.52 11.48 8.87
N LEU A 75 -6.36 11.49 9.90
CA LEU A 75 -7.07 12.68 10.36
C LEU A 75 -6.09 13.75 10.85
N GLU A 76 -5.13 13.38 11.69
CA GLU A 76 -4.09 14.30 12.19
C GLU A 76 -3.19 14.81 11.06
N GLY A 77 -2.93 13.98 10.05
CA GLY A 77 -2.16 14.34 8.86
C GLY A 77 -2.90 15.20 7.85
N GLY A 78 -4.23 15.37 7.99
CA GLY A 78 -5.04 16.19 7.09
C GLY A 78 -5.43 15.51 5.78
N VAL A 79 -5.40 14.17 5.71
CA VAL A 79 -5.89 13.41 4.53
C VAL A 79 -7.41 13.58 4.39
N ASP A 80 -7.90 13.83 3.18
CA ASP A 80 -9.36 13.84 2.92
C ASP A 80 -9.92 12.41 3.01
N LEU A 81 -10.70 12.16 4.05
CA LEU A 81 -11.37 10.89 4.32
C LEU A 81 -12.82 10.86 3.84
N SER A 82 -13.28 11.85 3.08
CA SER A 82 -14.67 11.90 2.58
C SER A 82 -15.01 10.74 1.62
N GLY A 83 -14.00 10.02 1.13
CA GLY A 83 -14.13 8.80 0.34
C GLY A 83 -14.09 7.49 1.16
N VAL A 84 -13.92 7.57 2.49
CA VAL A 84 -13.93 6.39 3.36
C VAL A 84 -15.36 6.05 3.77
N GLN A 85 -15.77 4.81 3.51
CA GLN A 85 -17.13 4.32 3.82
C GLN A 85 -17.09 3.41 5.03
N SER A 86 -18.04 3.58 5.95
CA SER A 86 -18.26 2.67 7.08
C SER A 86 -19.21 1.55 6.67
N VAL A 87 -18.84 0.30 6.98
CA VAL A 87 -19.58 -0.92 6.65
C VAL A 87 -20.01 -1.62 7.95
N ALA A 88 -21.31 -1.66 8.22
CA ALA A 88 -21.85 -2.12 9.50
C ALA A 88 -21.61 -3.63 9.77
N ASP A 89 -21.61 -4.47 8.73
CA ASP A 89 -21.61 -5.92 8.87
C ASP A 89 -20.22 -6.57 8.79
N LEU A 90 -19.16 -5.77 8.62
CA LEU A 90 -17.79 -6.25 8.53
C LEU A 90 -16.88 -5.48 9.50
N PRO A 91 -15.95 -6.17 10.19
CA PRO A 91 -14.97 -5.48 11.02
C PRO A 91 -13.96 -4.74 10.16
N THR A 92 -13.33 -3.71 10.71
CA THR A 92 -12.15 -3.06 10.10
C THR A 92 -11.04 -4.08 9.85
N GLY A 93 -10.25 -3.89 8.80
CA GLY A 93 -9.11 -4.74 8.50
C GLY A 93 -8.11 -4.79 9.66
N ILE A 94 -7.59 -5.97 9.94
CA ILE A 94 -6.60 -6.21 11.01
C ILE A 94 -5.39 -6.93 10.41
N ALA A 95 -4.18 -6.42 10.69
CA ALA A 95 -2.97 -7.20 10.53
C ALA A 95 -2.48 -7.69 11.90
N MET A 96 -2.29 -8.99 12.03
CA MET A 96 -1.71 -9.62 13.22
C MET A 96 -0.25 -9.92 12.92
N ILE A 97 0.66 -9.28 13.64
CA ILE A 97 2.09 -9.31 13.37
C ILE A 97 2.82 -9.80 14.62
N ALA A 98 3.48 -10.94 14.53
CA ALA A 98 4.46 -11.35 15.53
C ALA A 98 5.86 -10.98 15.03
N VAL A 99 6.64 -10.25 15.82
CA VAL A 99 7.98 -9.80 15.44
C VAL A 99 9.01 -10.13 16.51
N ALA A 100 10.13 -10.71 16.09
CA ALA A 100 11.27 -11.02 16.93
C ALA A 100 12.34 -9.90 16.87
N PRO A 101 13.28 -9.80 17.84
CA PRO A 101 14.34 -8.79 17.85
C PRO A 101 15.29 -8.87 16.64
N SER A 102 15.32 -10.01 15.94
CA SER A 102 16.05 -10.18 14.67
C SER A 102 15.43 -9.41 13.49
N GLY A 103 14.17 -8.90 13.64
CA GLY A 103 13.38 -8.33 12.55
C GLY A 103 12.58 -9.37 11.76
N GLU A 104 12.75 -10.65 12.05
CA GLU A 104 11.92 -11.72 11.47
C GLU A 104 10.48 -11.59 11.99
N ASN A 105 9.50 -11.76 11.10
CA ASN A 105 8.11 -11.60 11.45
C ASN A 105 7.19 -12.64 10.78
N HIS A 106 6.05 -12.87 11.41
CA HIS A 106 4.93 -13.59 10.83
C HIS A 106 3.74 -12.62 10.76
N ILE A 107 3.15 -12.50 9.58
CA ILE A 107 2.03 -11.56 9.34
C ILE A 107 0.82 -12.35 8.84
N VAL A 108 -0.32 -12.13 9.48
CA VAL A 108 -1.63 -12.63 9.04
C VAL A 108 -2.58 -11.45 8.91
N VAL A 109 -3.10 -11.22 7.71
CA VAL A 109 -4.04 -10.14 7.44
C VAL A 109 -5.46 -10.70 7.37
N ALA A 110 -6.35 -10.15 8.21
CA ALA A 110 -7.80 -10.31 8.11
C ALA A 110 -8.35 -9.04 7.44
N PRO A 111 -8.69 -9.07 6.15
CA PRO A 111 -8.99 -7.85 5.38
C PRO A 111 -10.28 -7.15 5.79
N GLY A 112 -11.24 -7.87 6.40
CA GLY A 112 -12.48 -7.27 6.90
C GLY A 112 -13.17 -6.40 5.85
N ALA A 113 -13.52 -5.17 6.25
CA ALA A 113 -14.21 -4.19 5.42
C ALA A 113 -13.45 -3.76 4.15
N ASN A 114 -12.12 -3.95 4.07
CA ASN A 114 -11.38 -3.70 2.83
C ASN A 114 -11.95 -4.50 1.64
N ARG A 115 -12.55 -5.67 1.89
CA ARG A 115 -13.22 -6.49 0.86
C ARG A 115 -14.54 -5.91 0.38
N ALA A 116 -15.13 -4.98 1.12
CA ALA A 116 -16.38 -4.32 0.73
C ALA A 116 -16.16 -3.18 -0.28
N LEU A 117 -14.92 -2.76 -0.50
CA LEU A 117 -14.60 -1.79 -1.53
C LEU A 117 -14.68 -2.48 -2.90
N THR A 118 -15.89 -2.77 -3.35
CA THR A 118 -16.17 -3.42 -4.64
C THR A 118 -16.36 -2.38 -5.75
N PRO A 119 -16.30 -2.78 -7.05
CA PRO A 119 -16.54 -1.86 -8.17
C PRO A 119 -17.87 -1.10 -8.07
N ASP A 120 -18.92 -1.72 -7.49
CA ASP A 120 -20.25 -1.13 -7.40
C ASP A 120 -20.34 0.05 -6.41
N VAL A 121 -19.47 0.06 -5.41
CA VAL A 121 -19.40 1.16 -4.42
C VAL A 121 -18.25 2.11 -4.67
N LEU A 122 -17.41 1.81 -5.65
CA LEU A 122 -16.25 2.61 -6.00
C LEU A 122 -16.67 3.94 -6.63
N SER A 123 -16.14 5.04 -6.10
CA SER A 123 -16.21 6.36 -6.72
C SER A 123 -14.78 6.86 -6.93
N VAL A 124 -14.33 6.83 -8.18
CA VAL A 124 -12.99 7.32 -8.54
C VAL A 124 -13.04 8.84 -8.64
N PRO A 125 -12.30 9.58 -7.79
CA PRO A 125 -12.32 11.03 -7.83
C PRO A 125 -11.48 11.58 -8.99
N VAL A 126 -11.71 12.82 -9.36
CA VAL A 126 -10.80 13.57 -10.23
C VAL A 126 -9.54 13.90 -9.42
N ALA A 127 -8.38 13.54 -9.94
CA ALA A 127 -7.08 13.80 -9.33
C ALA A 127 -5.98 13.80 -10.43
N ASP A 128 -4.81 14.34 -10.11
CA ASP A 128 -3.66 14.29 -11.03
C ASP A 128 -3.08 12.87 -11.10
N ALA A 129 -3.07 12.16 -9.97
CA ALA A 129 -2.69 10.75 -9.93
C ALA A 129 -3.62 9.91 -9.04
N LEU A 130 -3.67 8.62 -9.37
CA LEU A 130 -4.31 7.58 -8.59
C LEU A 130 -3.27 6.53 -8.19
N ILE A 131 -3.24 6.18 -6.90
CA ILE A 131 -2.42 5.08 -6.38
C ILE A 131 -3.35 3.94 -5.95
N CYS A 132 -3.05 2.72 -6.38
CA CYS A 132 -3.74 1.50 -5.98
C CYS A 132 -2.75 0.46 -5.45
N GLN A 133 -3.24 -0.45 -4.59
CA GLN A 133 -2.52 -1.63 -4.11
C GLN A 133 -3.46 -2.83 -4.14
N LEU A 134 -2.96 -4.00 -3.71
CA LEU A 134 -3.70 -5.25 -3.82
C LEU A 134 -4.25 -5.78 -2.48
N GLU A 135 -4.42 -4.90 -1.49
CA GLU A 135 -5.11 -5.24 -0.22
C GLU A 135 -6.64 -4.99 -0.27
N VAL A 136 -7.14 -4.60 -1.43
CA VAL A 136 -8.57 -4.50 -1.77
C VAL A 136 -8.88 -5.45 -2.93
N PRO A 137 -10.15 -5.71 -3.28
CA PRO A 137 -10.46 -6.61 -4.40
C PRO A 137 -9.79 -6.16 -5.71
N VAL A 138 -9.16 -7.10 -6.40
CA VAL A 138 -8.46 -6.83 -7.69
C VAL A 138 -9.42 -6.24 -8.73
N ASP A 139 -10.68 -6.71 -8.74
CA ASP A 139 -11.71 -6.18 -9.63
C ASP A 139 -11.95 -4.67 -9.43
N THR A 140 -11.78 -4.19 -8.20
CA THR A 140 -11.88 -2.76 -7.86
C THR A 140 -10.70 -1.98 -8.45
N VAL A 141 -9.49 -2.53 -8.34
CA VAL A 141 -8.30 -1.95 -8.98
C VAL A 141 -8.45 -1.92 -10.50
N ALA A 142 -8.96 -3.00 -11.10
CA ALA A 142 -9.24 -3.05 -12.54
C ALA A 142 -10.32 -2.02 -12.95
N ALA A 143 -11.39 -1.86 -12.16
CA ALA A 143 -12.43 -0.85 -12.43
C ALA A 143 -11.86 0.57 -12.33
N ALA A 144 -11.02 0.83 -11.32
CA ALA A 144 -10.33 2.10 -11.16
C ALA A 144 -9.40 2.39 -12.34
N ALA A 145 -8.61 1.40 -12.76
CA ALA A 145 -7.69 1.51 -13.90
C ALA A 145 -8.43 1.85 -15.21
N ARG A 146 -9.62 1.28 -15.41
CA ARG A 146 -10.44 1.58 -16.60
C ARG A 146 -11.09 2.96 -16.60
N SER A 147 -11.42 3.49 -15.42
CA SER A 147 -12.22 4.71 -15.28
C SER A 147 -11.40 5.97 -14.97
N PHE A 148 -10.13 5.81 -14.68
CA PHE A 148 -9.25 6.93 -14.34
C PHE A 148 -8.39 7.37 -15.52
N ASP A 149 -8.47 8.65 -15.90
CA ASP A 149 -7.76 9.19 -17.06
C ASP A 149 -6.39 9.82 -16.73
N GLY A 150 -6.09 10.05 -15.42
CA GLY A 150 -4.83 10.65 -14.95
C GLY A 150 -3.67 9.64 -14.86
N PHE A 151 -2.62 10.02 -14.14
CA PHE A 151 -1.45 9.17 -13.89
C PHE A 151 -1.78 8.04 -12.92
N LEU A 152 -1.74 6.79 -13.39
CA LEU A 152 -2.03 5.60 -12.59
C LEU A 152 -0.77 4.93 -12.07
N CYS A 153 -0.60 4.90 -10.75
CA CYS A 153 0.41 4.10 -10.06
C CYS A 153 -0.24 2.86 -9.43
N VAL A 154 0.32 1.68 -9.68
CA VAL A 154 -0.12 0.43 -9.05
C VAL A 154 1.06 -0.21 -8.31
N ASN A 155 0.97 -0.25 -6.99
CA ASN A 155 1.88 -1.05 -6.16
C ASN A 155 1.35 -2.49 -6.12
N LEU A 156 2.04 -3.41 -6.81
CA LEU A 156 1.62 -4.81 -6.92
C LEU A 156 1.94 -5.61 -5.65
N ALA A 157 1.49 -5.12 -4.53
CA ALA A 157 1.68 -5.64 -3.17
C ALA A 157 0.34 -5.81 -2.42
N PRO A 158 0.11 -6.96 -1.75
CA PRO A 158 0.90 -8.19 -1.79
C PRO A 158 0.84 -8.87 -3.18
N ALA A 159 1.84 -9.70 -3.51
CA ALA A 159 1.87 -10.40 -4.78
C ALA A 159 0.65 -11.31 -4.96
N MET A 160 -0.10 -11.10 -6.02
CA MET A 160 -1.26 -11.91 -6.41
C MET A 160 -1.55 -11.76 -7.91
N HIS A 161 -2.39 -12.64 -8.45
CA HIS A 161 -2.79 -12.54 -9.84
C HIS A 161 -3.59 -11.27 -10.10
N VAL A 162 -3.21 -10.57 -11.15
CA VAL A 162 -3.89 -9.37 -11.66
C VAL A 162 -4.18 -9.53 -13.13
N ASP A 163 -5.24 -8.89 -13.60
CA ASP A 163 -5.55 -8.85 -15.03
C ASP A 163 -4.48 -8.05 -15.78
N VAL A 164 -4.13 -8.52 -16.97
CA VAL A 164 -3.13 -7.89 -17.84
C VAL A 164 -3.47 -6.43 -18.15
N GLU A 165 -4.76 -6.09 -18.18
CA GLU A 165 -5.23 -4.72 -18.41
C GLU A 165 -4.73 -3.73 -17.36
N ILE A 166 -4.57 -4.17 -16.09
CA ILE A 166 -4.01 -3.34 -15.02
C ILE A 166 -2.55 -3.01 -15.35
N LEU A 167 -1.76 -4.01 -15.76
CA LEU A 167 -0.36 -3.83 -16.11
C LEU A 167 -0.19 -2.92 -17.33
N GLN A 168 -1.07 -3.07 -18.32
CA GLN A 168 -1.05 -2.27 -19.55
C GLN A 168 -1.48 -0.82 -19.32
N ARG A 169 -2.42 -0.58 -18.37
CA ARG A 169 -2.94 0.75 -18.10
C ARG A 169 -2.04 1.55 -17.15
N ALA A 170 -1.33 0.88 -16.25
CA ALA A 170 -0.50 1.56 -15.26
C ALA A 170 0.62 2.37 -15.93
N ASP A 171 0.74 3.64 -15.54
CA ASP A 171 1.86 4.51 -15.93
C ASP A 171 3.12 4.20 -15.11
N LEU A 172 2.90 3.74 -13.86
CA LEU A 172 3.93 3.30 -12.94
C LEU A 172 3.48 2.04 -12.20
N ILE A 173 4.29 1.01 -12.25
CA ILE A 173 4.16 -0.20 -11.43
C ILE A 173 5.27 -0.18 -10.38
N ILE A 174 4.95 -0.50 -9.13
CA ILE A 174 5.93 -0.62 -8.06
C ILE A 174 5.89 -2.02 -7.48
N VAL A 175 7.06 -2.62 -7.38
CA VAL A 175 7.30 -3.96 -6.81
C VAL A 175 8.57 -3.95 -5.96
N ASN A 176 8.65 -4.83 -4.98
CA ASN A 176 9.92 -5.19 -4.36
C ASN A 176 10.55 -6.41 -5.08
N GLU A 177 11.75 -6.85 -4.65
CA GLU A 177 12.46 -8.00 -5.25
C GLU A 177 11.63 -9.28 -5.23
N VAL A 178 10.91 -9.53 -4.13
CA VAL A 178 10.10 -10.76 -3.95
C VAL A 178 8.90 -10.72 -4.90
N GLU A 179 8.22 -9.60 -4.96
CA GLU A 179 7.08 -9.37 -5.86
C GLU A 179 7.53 -9.42 -7.30
N ALA A 180 8.64 -8.76 -7.66
CA ALA A 180 9.20 -8.82 -9.01
C ALA A 180 9.52 -10.26 -9.43
N GLY A 181 10.11 -11.06 -8.53
CA GLY A 181 10.36 -12.47 -8.77
C GLY A 181 9.08 -13.29 -8.95
N TRP A 182 8.04 -12.96 -8.19
CA TRP A 182 6.74 -13.66 -8.28
C TRP A 182 6.02 -13.38 -9.60
N TYR A 183 6.01 -12.10 -10.03
CA TYR A 183 5.39 -11.71 -11.30
C TYR A 183 6.20 -12.17 -12.52
N GLY A 184 7.52 -12.23 -12.41
CA GLY A 184 8.43 -12.69 -13.46
C GLY A 184 8.12 -12.06 -14.83
N ASP A 185 7.98 -12.90 -15.85
CA ASP A 185 7.73 -12.48 -17.23
C ASP A 185 6.41 -11.72 -17.43
N SER A 186 5.45 -11.85 -16.50
CA SER A 186 4.18 -11.11 -16.58
C SER A 186 4.37 -9.61 -16.58
N LEU A 187 5.44 -9.10 -15.92
CA LEU A 187 5.76 -7.68 -15.90
C LEU A 187 6.11 -7.13 -17.30
N SER A 188 6.48 -7.99 -18.25
CA SER A 188 6.74 -7.56 -19.63
C SER A 188 5.49 -7.03 -20.35
N ALA A 189 4.29 -7.29 -19.82
CA ALA A 189 3.04 -6.73 -20.32
C ALA A 189 2.83 -5.25 -19.93
N ALA A 190 3.64 -4.72 -19.02
CA ALA A 190 3.54 -3.33 -18.59
C ALA A 190 3.90 -2.38 -19.72
N SER A 191 3.05 -1.37 -19.96
CA SER A 191 3.30 -0.31 -20.94
C SER A 191 3.99 0.91 -20.33
N GLY A 192 3.86 1.09 -19.01
CA GLY A 192 4.46 2.17 -18.23
C GLY A 192 5.85 1.84 -17.69
N MET A 193 6.24 2.59 -16.68
CA MET A 193 7.48 2.37 -15.92
C MET A 193 7.27 1.29 -14.86
N ILE A 194 8.33 0.54 -14.55
CA ILE A 194 8.37 -0.39 -13.43
C ILE A 194 9.48 0.06 -12.48
N ALA A 195 9.13 0.39 -11.25
CA ALA A 195 10.09 0.67 -10.19
C ALA A 195 10.24 -0.57 -9.31
N THR A 196 11.46 -1.12 -9.28
CA THR A 196 11.80 -2.27 -8.43
C THR A 196 12.65 -1.80 -7.25
N THR A 197 12.14 -1.97 -6.03
CA THR A 197 12.86 -1.63 -4.80
C THR A 197 13.64 -2.82 -4.26
N VAL A 198 14.87 -2.57 -3.82
CA VAL A 198 15.83 -3.58 -3.31
C VAL A 198 16.34 -3.14 -1.93
N GLY A 199 15.44 -2.72 -1.05
CA GLY A 199 15.77 -2.28 0.30
C GLY A 199 16.95 -1.30 0.34
N ALA A 200 17.99 -1.60 1.12
CA ALA A 200 19.18 -0.77 1.27
C ALA A 200 20.05 -0.70 -0.01
N ALA A 201 19.83 -1.53 -1.01
CA ALA A 201 20.53 -1.45 -2.29
C ALA A 201 19.97 -0.37 -3.21
N GLY A 202 18.73 0.08 -2.99
CA GLY A 202 18.14 1.19 -3.73
C GLY A 202 16.91 0.80 -4.54
N ALA A 203 16.67 1.53 -5.61
CA ALA A 203 15.57 1.26 -6.52
C ALA A 203 16.01 1.50 -7.97
N THR A 204 15.55 0.64 -8.88
CA THR A 204 15.74 0.77 -10.32
C THR A 204 14.41 1.07 -10.98
N ILE A 205 14.37 1.97 -11.94
CA ILE A 205 13.22 2.18 -12.80
C ILE A 205 13.54 1.64 -14.18
N THR A 206 12.70 0.75 -14.69
CA THR A 206 12.79 0.21 -16.04
C THR A 206 11.61 0.67 -16.89
N LYS A 207 11.81 0.76 -18.20
CA LYS A 207 10.75 0.97 -19.18
C LYS A 207 11.07 0.21 -20.46
N ASN A 208 10.12 -0.56 -20.98
CA ASN A 208 10.31 -1.42 -22.14
C ASN A 208 11.50 -2.39 -21.99
N GLY A 209 11.77 -2.86 -20.76
CA GLY A 209 12.88 -3.76 -20.46
C GLY A 209 14.27 -3.10 -20.34
N GLU A 210 14.37 -1.79 -20.45
CA GLU A 210 15.62 -1.03 -20.30
C GLU A 210 15.64 -0.25 -18.99
N ASP A 211 16.77 -0.26 -18.28
CA ASP A 211 16.99 0.57 -17.09
C ASP A 211 17.09 2.04 -17.50
N ILE A 212 16.18 2.87 -17.00
CA ILE A 212 16.14 4.31 -17.30
C ILE A 212 16.60 5.17 -16.13
N ALA A 213 16.53 4.65 -14.89
CA ALA A 213 17.03 5.35 -13.71
C ALA A 213 17.41 4.37 -12.61
N PHE A 214 18.36 4.77 -11.76
CA PHE A 214 18.74 4.08 -10.53
C PHE A 214 18.97 5.09 -9.42
N ALA A 215 18.40 4.84 -8.24
CA ALA A 215 18.61 5.65 -7.05
C ALA A 215 19.14 4.79 -5.90
N LYS A 216 20.27 5.22 -5.33
CA LYS A 216 20.80 4.62 -4.11
C LYS A 216 20.32 5.43 -2.90
N PRO A 217 19.74 4.77 -1.87
CA PRO A 217 19.29 5.48 -0.69
C PRO A 217 20.48 6.04 0.11
N PRO A 218 20.27 7.06 0.95
CA PRO A 218 21.26 7.49 1.91
C PRO A 218 21.56 6.35 2.89
N ARG A 219 22.79 6.30 3.40
CA ARG A 219 23.16 5.35 4.44
C ARG A 219 22.53 5.78 5.76
N ILE A 220 21.63 4.97 6.27
CA ILE A 220 20.98 5.15 7.56
C ILE A 220 21.04 3.84 8.36
N GLU A 221 20.92 3.92 9.66
CA GLU A 221 20.58 2.79 10.52
C GLU A 221 19.06 2.73 10.65
N ALA A 222 18.44 1.74 10.01
CA ALA A 222 16.99 1.60 10.03
C ALA A 222 16.54 1.09 11.41
N VAL A 223 15.70 1.86 12.10
CA VAL A 223 15.08 1.47 13.37
C VAL A 223 13.80 0.68 13.10
N ASP A 224 13.01 1.11 12.12
CA ASP A 224 11.79 0.47 11.66
C ASP A 224 11.67 0.67 10.15
N THR A 225 11.34 -0.39 9.43
CA THR A 225 11.15 -0.38 7.96
C THR A 225 9.68 -0.48 7.55
N THR A 226 8.76 -0.46 8.51
CA THR A 226 7.31 -0.47 8.26
C THR A 226 6.93 0.70 7.36
N ALA A 227 6.06 0.45 6.39
CA ALA A 227 5.59 1.44 5.41
C ALA A 227 6.69 2.12 4.55
N ALA A 228 7.94 1.63 4.55
CA ALA A 228 8.98 2.20 3.68
C ALA A 228 8.62 2.09 2.20
N GLY A 229 8.08 0.94 1.76
CA GLY A 229 7.58 0.73 0.40
C GLY A 229 6.38 1.63 0.07
N ASP A 230 5.47 1.84 1.02
CA ASP A 230 4.32 2.73 0.86
C ASP A 230 4.76 4.18 0.71
N THR A 231 5.71 4.61 1.54
CA THR A 231 6.31 5.96 1.45
C THR A 231 7.04 6.16 0.12
N PHE A 232 7.80 5.16 -0.33
CA PHE A 232 8.47 5.19 -1.64
C PHE A 232 7.44 5.30 -2.78
N THR A 233 6.36 4.52 -2.72
CA THR A 233 5.27 4.54 -3.72
C THR A 233 4.66 5.94 -3.83
N ALA A 234 4.29 6.53 -2.72
CA ALA A 234 3.73 7.87 -2.70
C ALA A 234 4.74 8.92 -3.20
N ALA A 235 5.99 8.86 -2.71
CA ALA A 235 7.02 9.83 -3.05
C ALA A 235 7.37 9.83 -4.54
N LEU A 236 7.54 8.63 -5.13
CA LEU A 236 7.84 8.52 -6.54
C LEU A 236 6.66 8.99 -7.41
N THR A 237 5.42 8.65 -7.01
CA THR A 237 4.22 9.11 -7.72
C THR A 237 4.09 10.63 -7.70
N VAL A 238 4.24 11.25 -6.53
CA VAL A 238 4.19 12.71 -6.37
C VAL A 238 5.27 13.38 -7.21
N ALA A 239 6.52 12.91 -7.11
CA ALA A 239 7.66 13.46 -7.85
C ALA A 239 7.42 13.43 -9.38
N LEU A 240 6.96 12.29 -9.91
CA LEU A 240 6.69 12.14 -11.35
C LEU A 240 5.56 13.04 -11.84
N VAL A 241 4.49 13.20 -11.06
CA VAL A 241 3.36 14.08 -11.41
C VAL A 241 3.75 15.55 -11.35
N GLU A 242 4.67 15.92 -10.47
CA GLU A 242 5.21 17.29 -10.37
C GLU A 242 6.36 17.56 -11.33
N GLY A 243 6.76 16.57 -12.16
CA GLY A 243 7.77 16.73 -13.22
C GLY A 243 9.21 16.78 -12.69
N GLN A 244 9.47 16.12 -11.57
CA GLN A 244 10.79 16.02 -10.95
C GLN A 244 11.57 14.81 -11.47
#